data_41c5da67c8a74885360834f9dbc2e1a6
#
_entry.id   41c5da67c8a74885360834f9dbc2e1a6
#
_cell.length_a   1.000
_cell.length_b   1.000
_cell.length_c   1.000
_cell.angle_alpha   90.00
_cell.angle_beta   90.00
_cell.angle_gamma   90.00
#
_symmetry.space_group_name_H-M   'P 1'
#
loop_
_entity.id
_entity.type
_entity.pdbx_description
1 polymer ?
#
loop_
_entity_poly.entity_id
_entity_poly.type
_entity_poly.pdbx_seq_one_letter_code
_entity_poly.pdbx_strand_id
1 'polypeptide(L)'
;MSPTDGSARRDFEKALDIGRPPNIARLFPNSKALIVSGKVIDRAMIAKGGAIAIAANGRNHLVIRGALLAAHRANSPIIIEIAKSEGGANAYCAVNYWNIARQVDALCNELGITVPVAVHADHYGIKSTKDVEAAKVEIPTMFDAGITSIAVDASHLPDDENLLASIALHPLIPPWAGYETEVGEIKGSQGISTVEEALFLIQGLNAHDIFPDWIALNNGTTHGIQDSEAGIQVELTAEIHEALTRYEVSGAQHGTSGNDSDRLRRIAAETRTTKANVATALQMITWGVEVNEYGNARLDENGRFVKRSDQGVTDELWEEMVAYAVEKGWKSGDYKKLNLPFENKLLSQPREIRERMTEGVASFVYSLITEVFNAGNAAPLATEAILEAGSYDLGPKGSRIEDPADWTEERIRGRASSIERDRGPAGDFED
;
A
#
# COMPACT_ATOMS: atom_id res chain seq x y z
N MET A 1 36.00 3.41 1.35
CA MET A 1 34.97 3.32 0.30
C MET A 1 35.31 2.14 -0.59
N SER A 2 34.44 1.14 -0.65
CA SER A 2 34.57 -0.02 -1.54
C SER A 2 34.37 0.42 -3.00
N PRO A 3 35.02 -0.20 -4.01
CA PRO A 3 34.79 0.11 -5.43
C PRO A 3 33.32 -0.01 -5.87
N THR A 4 32.52 -0.80 -5.16
CA THR A 4 31.07 -0.97 -5.37
C THR A 4 30.23 0.26 -4.99
N ASP A 5 30.70 1.07 -4.03
CA ASP A 5 29.97 2.25 -3.54
C ASP A 5 29.91 3.38 -4.61
N GLY A 6 30.97 3.55 -5.39
CA GLY A 6 31.05 4.57 -6.43
C GLY A 6 30.22 4.23 -7.70
N SER A 7 29.93 2.95 -8.00
CA SER A 7 29.07 2.54 -9.11
C SER A 7 27.61 2.74 -8.76
N ALA A 8 27.17 2.20 -7.62
CA ALA A 8 25.79 2.31 -7.17
C ALA A 8 25.32 3.77 -7.06
N ARG A 9 26.19 4.66 -6.58
CA ARG A 9 25.90 6.09 -6.54
C ARG A 9 25.72 6.71 -7.93
N ARG A 10 26.58 6.38 -8.89
CA ARG A 10 26.42 6.87 -10.28
C ARG A 10 25.15 6.36 -10.94
N ASP A 11 24.78 5.13 -10.69
CA ASP A 11 23.56 4.54 -11.25
C ASP A 11 22.31 5.16 -10.62
N PHE A 12 22.33 5.44 -9.31
CA PHE A 12 21.28 6.21 -8.66
C PHE A 12 21.16 7.63 -9.25
N GLU A 13 22.26 8.36 -9.44
CA GLU A 13 22.28 9.71 -10.03
C GLU A 13 21.69 9.70 -11.46
N LYS A 14 22.04 8.71 -12.29
CA LYS A 14 21.44 8.55 -13.62
C LYS A 14 19.94 8.22 -13.55
N ALA A 15 19.56 7.31 -12.66
CA ALA A 15 18.15 6.97 -12.48
C ALA A 15 17.35 8.18 -11.96
N LEU A 16 17.94 9.04 -11.14
CA LEU A 16 17.31 10.28 -10.66
C LEU A 16 16.95 11.22 -11.82
N ASP A 17 17.80 11.28 -12.86
CA ASP A 17 17.58 12.14 -14.02
C ASP A 17 16.43 11.64 -14.92
N ILE A 18 16.28 10.33 -15.10
CA ILE A 18 15.36 9.75 -16.09
C ILE A 18 14.17 8.99 -15.44
N GLY A 19 14.26 8.58 -14.18
CA GLY A 19 13.29 7.70 -13.54
C GLY A 19 12.14 8.40 -12.82
N ARG A 20 12.18 9.72 -12.69
CA ARG A 20 11.10 10.48 -12.04
C ARG A 20 9.97 10.77 -13.03
N PRO A 21 8.72 10.37 -12.75
CA PRO A 21 7.59 10.70 -13.61
C PRO A 21 7.39 12.20 -13.81
N PRO A 22 6.71 12.63 -14.89
CA PRO A 22 6.59 14.04 -15.26
C PRO A 22 5.97 14.93 -14.18
N ASN A 23 5.00 14.40 -13.42
CA ASN A 23 4.39 15.13 -12.29
C ASN A 23 5.42 15.40 -11.18
N ILE A 24 6.24 14.42 -10.82
CA ILE A 24 7.29 14.55 -9.81
C ILE A 24 8.39 15.50 -10.27
N ALA A 25 8.86 15.35 -11.51
CA ALA A 25 9.87 16.24 -12.07
C ALA A 25 9.40 17.70 -12.11
N ARG A 26 8.11 17.94 -12.42
CA ARG A 26 7.48 19.25 -12.43
C ARG A 26 7.33 19.85 -11.03
N LEU A 27 6.85 19.04 -10.06
CA LEU A 27 6.60 19.50 -8.69
C LEU A 27 7.88 19.78 -7.91
N PHE A 28 8.90 18.95 -8.11
CA PHE A 28 10.13 18.95 -7.30
C PHE A 28 11.39 19.01 -8.20
N PRO A 29 11.56 20.06 -9.03
CA PRO A 29 12.60 20.07 -10.08
C PRO A 29 14.02 19.98 -9.53
N ASN A 30 14.27 20.45 -8.30
CA ASN A 30 15.58 20.47 -7.66
C ASN A 30 15.76 19.34 -6.63
N SER A 31 14.82 18.42 -6.54
CA SER A 31 14.86 17.34 -5.56
C SER A 31 15.90 16.29 -5.92
N LYS A 32 16.48 15.70 -4.87
CA LYS A 32 17.35 14.52 -4.94
C LYS A 32 16.62 13.22 -4.57
N ALA A 33 15.33 13.29 -4.33
CA ALA A 33 14.48 12.14 -4.06
C ALA A 33 14.15 11.40 -5.36
N LEU A 34 14.45 10.12 -5.43
CA LEU A 34 14.06 9.25 -6.55
C LEU A 34 12.64 8.72 -6.28
N ILE A 35 11.64 9.60 -6.47
CA ILE A 35 10.24 9.22 -6.43
C ILE A 35 9.86 8.66 -7.80
N VAL A 36 9.41 7.40 -7.82
CA VAL A 36 9.22 6.59 -9.03
C VAL A 36 7.79 6.06 -9.14
N SER A 37 7.45 5.54 -10.31
CA SER A 37 6.22 4.75 -10.50
C SER A 37 6.21 3.51 -9.62
N GLY A 38 5.02 3.09 -9.17
CA GLY A 38 4.82 1.79 -8.51
C GLY A 38 5.31 0.61 -9.34
N LYS A 39 5.24 0.71 -10.68
CA LYS A 39 5.79 -0.30 -11.62
C LYS A 39 7.26 -0.62 -11.36
N VAL A 40 8.06 0.38 -11.01
CA VAL A 40 9.49 0.21 -10.72
C VAL A 40 9.69 -0.68 -9.49
N ILE A 41 8.86 -0.46 -8.47
CA ILE A 41 8.92 -1.25 -7.22
C ILE A 41 8.53 -2.71 -7.49
N ASP A 42 7.43 -2.91 -8.22
CA ASP A 42 6.96 -4.25 -8.59
C ASP A 42 8.03 -5.02 -9.40
N ARG A 43 8.63 -4.39 -10.42
CA ARG A 43 9.72 -5.01 -11.21
C ARG A 43 10.92 -5.40 -10.36
N ALA A 44 11.30 -4.54 -9.40
CA ALA A 44 12.41 -4.83 -8.48
C ALA A 44 12.13 -6.07 -7.61
N MET A 45 10.89 -6.21 -7.13
CA MET A 45 10.52 -7.38 -6.32
C MET A 45 10.46 -8.66 -7.15
N ILE A 46 9.92 -8.58 -8.37
CA ILE A 46 9.95 -9.70 -9.33
C ILE A 46 11.41 -10.13 -9.62
N ALA A 47 12.29 -9.18 -9.92
CA ALA A 47 13.70 -9.45 -10.19
C ALA A 47 14.43 -10.03 -8.96
N LYS A 48 14.07 -9.59 -7.76
CA LYS A 48 14.60 -10.13 -6.50
C LYS A 48 14.17 -11.59 -6.28
N GLY A 49 12.93 -11.92 -6.62
CA GLY A 49 12.34 -13.25 -6.42
C GLY A 49 12.01 -13.54 -4.95
N GLY A 50 10.80 -13.99 -4.68
CA GLY A 50 10.36 -14.27 -3.32
C GLY A 50 10.50 -13.08 -2.37
N ALA A 51 10.23 -11.87 -2.85
CA ALA A 51 10.40 -10.63 -2.12
C ALA A 51 9.16 -9.73 -2.25
N ILE A 52 8.84 -9.02 -1.16
CA ILE A 52 7.69 -8.13 -1.08
C ILE A 52 8.13 -6.75 -0.62
N ALA A 53 7.83 -5.70 -1.39
CA ALA A 53 8.02 -4.33 -0.97
C ALA A 53 6.96 -3.94 0.08
N ILE A 54 7.38 -3.27 1.13
CA ILE A 54 6.45 -2.70 2.10
C ILE A 54 5.78 -1.48 1.47
N ALA A 55 4.46 -1.43 1.57
CA ALA A 55 3.66 -0.26 1.40
C ALA A 55 3.30 0.26 2.80
N ALA A 56 4.06 1.26 3.25
CA ALA A 56 3.93 1.84 4.58
C ALA A 56 2.86 2.93 4.55
N ASN A 57 1.78 2.70 5.31
CA ASN A 57 0.68 3.63 5.38
C ASN A 57 1.05 4.85 6.23
N GLY A 58 1.17 5.99 5.58
CA GLY A 58 1.70 7.24 6.11
C GLY A 58 0.66 8.07 6.89
N ARG A 59 -0.09 7.49 7.83
CA ARG A 59 -1.14 8.18 8.61
C ARG A 59 -0.66 9.44 9.34
N ASN A 60 0.64 9.53 9.64
CA ASN A 60 1.26 10.75 10.17
C ASN A 60 2.69 10.89 9.65
N HIS A 61 3.23 12.10 9.76
CA HIS A 61 4.56 12.46 9.29
C HIS A 61 5.70 11.60 9.86
N LEU A 62 5.59 11.16 11.13
CA LEU A 62 6.65 10.39 11.81
C LEU A 62 6.67 8.93 11.34
N VAL A 63 5.53 8.38 10.93
CA VAL A 63 5.46 7.09 10.23
C VAL A 63 6.22 7.17 8.91
N ILE A 64 5.94 8.17 8.07
CA ILE A 64 6.64 8.35 6.78
C ILE A 64 8.14 8.45 7.01
N ARG A 65 8.56 9.26 7.99
CA ARG A 65 9.96 9.46 8.33
C ARG A 65 10.66 8.15 8.74
N GLY A 66 10.04 7.37 9.62
CA GLY A 66 10.57 6.08 10.09
C GLY A 66 10.66 5.04 8.97
N ALA A 67 9.62 4.93 8.15
CA ALA A 67 9.58 4.01 7.02
C ALA A 67 10.67 4.31 5.98
N LEU A 68 10.90 5.58 5.63
CA LEU A 68 11.97 5.99 4.72
C LEU A 68 13.36 5.67 5.28
N LEU A 69 13.61 5.92 6.59
CA LEU A 69 14.86 5.57 7.24
C LEU A 69 15.11 4.05 7.22
N ALA A 70 14.08 3.26 7.48
CA ALA A 70 14.18 1.80 7.42
C ALA A 70 14.56 1.30 6.03
N ALA A 71 13.87 1.79 5.01
CA ALA A 71 14.13 1.45 3.61
C ALA A 71 15.57 1.82 3.20
N HIS A 72 16.01 3.01 3.58
CA HIS A 72 17.38 3.46 3.32
C HIS A 72 18.43 2.56 4.00
N ARG A 73 18.24 2.23 5.29
CA ARG A 73 19.12 1.33 6.06
C ARG A 73 19.17 -0.08 5.47
N ALA A 74 18.02 -0.57 4.99
CA ALA A 74 17.91 -1.89 4.37
C ALA A 74 18.35 -1.90 2.89
N ASN A 75 18.68 -0.74 2.30
CA ASN A 75 18.92 -0.57 0.87
C ASN A 75 17.79 -1.20 0.03
N SER A 76 16.55 -0.91 0.40
CA SER A 76 15.32 -1.46 -0.20
C SER A 76 14.48 -0.35 -0.81
N PRO A 77 13.85 -0.55 -1.97
CA PRO A 77 12.81 0.36 -2.42
C PRO A 77 11.60 0.24 -1.49
N ILE A 78 10.77 1.26 -1.45
CA ILE A 78 9.60 1.29 -0.57
C ILE A 78 8.42 2.01 -1.24
N ILE A 79 7.20 1.68 -0.82
CA ILE A 79 5.99 2.41 -1.15
C ILE A 79 5.53 3.16 0.10
N ILE A 80 5.22 4.45 -0.05
CA ILE A 80 4.54 5.24 0.97
C ILE A 80 3.13 5.47 0.46
N GLU A 81 2.15 5.08 1.26
CA GLU A 81 0.75 5.10 0.83
C GLU A 81 -0.18 5.75 1.85
N ILE A 82 -1.40 6.04 1.43
CA ILE A 82 -2.52 6.43 2.28
C ILE A 82 -3.83 5.97 1.63
N ALA A 83 -4.77 5.45 2.43
CA ALA A 83 -6.07 5.02 1.93
C ALA A 83 -7.07 6.19 1.80
N LYS A 84 -8.15 5.99 1.02
CA LYS A 84 -9.19 7.01 0.81
C LYS A 84 -9.89 7.42 2.10
N SER A 85 -10.17 6.46 2.98
CA SER A 85 -10.76 6.70 4.30
C SER A 85 -9.85 7.51 5.23
N GLU A 86 -8.55 7.45 5.02
CA GLU A 86 -7.52 8.09 5.82
C GLU A 86 -7.10 9.46 5.30
N GLY A 87 -6.88 9.58 3.99
CA GLY A 87 -6.30 10.73 3.31
C GLY A 87 -7.14 11.27 2.14
N GLY A 88 -8.39 10.88 2.00
CA GLY A 88 -9.35 11.46 1.05
C GLY A 88 -9.97 12.78 1.55
N ALA A 89 -11.04 13.21 0.89
CA ALA A 89 -11.69 14.51 1.18
C ALA A 89 -12.30 14.62 2.59
N ASN A 90 -12.74 13.50 3.19
CA ASN A 90 -13.34 13.44 4.54
C ASN A 90 -12.50 12.62 5.52
N ALA A 91 -11.20 12.75 5.41
CA ALA A 91 -10.22 11.90 6.07
C ALA A 91 -10.03 12.22 7.56
N TYR A 92 -9.47 11.24 8.27
CA TYR A 92 -9.09 11.38 9.67
C TYR A 92 -7.57 11.55 9.89
N CYS A 93 -6.79 11.75 8.81
CA CYS A 93 -5.37 12.06 8.85
C CYS A 93 -5.09 13.45 8.27
N ALA A 94 -4.03 14.11 8.76
CA ALA A 94 -3.53 15.35 8.17
C ALA A 94 -2.74 15.07 6.88
N VAL A 95 -2.08 13.90 6.80
CA VAL A 95 -1.52 13.39 5.56
C VAL A 95 -2.68 12.96 4.65
N ASN A 96 -2.62 13.37 3.39
CA ASN A 96 -3.66 13.10 2.41
C ASN A 96 -3.08 12.96 0.99
N TYR A 97 -3.91 12.56 0.04
CA TYR A 97 -3.51 12.36 -1.36
C TYR A 97 -2.81 13.56 -1.99
N TRP A 98 -3.15 14.78 -1.57
CA TRP A 98 -2.63 16.02 -2.15
C TRP A 98 -1.41 16.59 -1.43
N ASN A 99 -0.96 15.96 -0.32
CA ASN A 99 0.22 16.43 0.40
C ASN A 99 1.27 15.35 0.69
N ILE A 100 0.95 14.06 0.54
CA ILE A 100 1.84 12.94 0.86
C ILE A 100 3.14 12.97 0.03
N ALA A 101 3.06 13.22 -1.28
CA ALA A 101 4.25 13.28 -2.14
C ALA A 101 5.22 14.39 -1.71
N ARG A 102 4.70 15.56 -1.31
CA ARG A 102 5.50 16.66 -0.78
C ARG A 102 6.19 16.27 0.52
N GLN A 103 5.52 15.52 1.40
CA GLN A 103 6.12 15.05 2.65
C GLN A 103 7.22 14.03 2.38
N VAL A 104 6.99 13.10 1.47
CA VAL A 104 8.00 12.12 1.02
C VAL A 104 9.21 12.84 0.43
N ASP A 105 9.00 13.77 -0.49
CA ASP A 105 10.07 14.53 -1.13
C ASP A 105 10.92 15.29 -0.11
N ALA A 106 10.27 16.05 0.79
CA ALA A 106 10.95 16.84 1.81
C ALA A 106 11.79 15.95 2.75
N LEU A 107 11.22 14.82 3.20
CA LEU A 107 11.92 13.89 4.07
C LEU A 107 13.07 13.17 3.36
N CYS A 108 12.90 12.77 2.11
CA CYS A 108 13.99 12.17 1.35
C CYS A 108 15.18 13.13 1.19
N ASN A 109 14.92 14.40 0.90
CA ASN A 109 15.98 15.41 0.80
C ASN A 109 16.62 15.71 2.16
N GLU A 110 15.83 15.85 3.24
CA GLU A 110 16.33 16.09 4.60
C GLU A 110 17.21 14.95 5.12
N LEU A 111 16.76 13.71 4.89
CA LEU A 111 17.41 12.51 5.42
C LEU A 111 18.50 11.94 4.50
N GLY A 112 18.64 12.48 3.28
CA GLY A 112 19.57 11.96 2.29
C GLY A 112 19.23 10.55 1.81
N ILE A 113 17.94 10.25 1.62
CA ILE A 113 17.47 8.95 1.16
C ILE A 113 17.91 8.69 -0.27
N THR A 114 18.56 7.57 -0.51
CA THR A 114 19.09 7.16 -1.82
C THR A 114 18.50 5.84 -2.33
N VAL A 115 17.28 5.53 -1.93
CA VAL A 115 16.52 4.38 -2.45
C VAL A 115 15.29 4.87 -3.21
N PRO A 116 14.80 4.14 -4.23
CA PRO A 116 13.58 4.48 -4.92
C PRO A 116 12.35 4.39 -4.00
N VAL A 117 11.44 5.38 -4.13
CA VAL A 117 10.21 5.47 -3.34
C VAL A 117 9.02 5.68 -4.27
N ALA A 118 7.98 4.86 -4.18
CA ALA A 118 6.71 5.15 -4.84
C ALA A 118 5.73 5.80 -3.85
N VAL A 119 4.83 6.65 -4.37
CA VAL A 119 3.75 7.28 -3.60
C VAL A 119 2.42 6.74 -4.11
N HIS A 120 1.72 6.00 -3.26
CA HIS A 120 0.56 5.21 -3.66
C HIS A 120 -0.73 5.72 -3.01
N ALA A 121 -1.75 5.90 -3.82
CA ALA A 121 -3.12 6.10 -3.37
C ALA A 121 -3.76 4.72 -3.16
N ASP A 122 -3.81 4.29 -1.91
CA ASP A 122 -4.30 2.98 -1.50
C ASP A 122 -5.83 3.01 -1.36
N HIS A 123 -6.50 1.87 -1.60
CA HIS A 123 -7.94 1.71 -1.42
C HIS A 123 -8.76 2.92 -1.90
N TYR A 124 -8.58 3.34 -3.16
CA TYR A 124 -9.45 4.37 -3.72
C TYR A 124 -10.84 3.75 -3.99
N GLY A 125 -11.62 3.64 -2.92
CA GLY A 125 -12.89 2.91 -2.87
C GLY A 125 -13.97 3.52 -3.78
N ILE A 126 -14.59 2.67 -4.58
CA ILE A 126 -15.72 2.94 -5.46
C ILE A 126 -16.88 2.06 -5.00
N LYS A 127 -17.83 2.64 -4.28
CA LYS A 127 -18.97 1.92 -3.69
C LYS A 127 -20.30 2.21 -4.42
N SER A 128 -20.29 3.14 -5.37
CA SER A 128 -21.48 3.56 -6.11
C SER A 128 -21.14 4.28 -7.41
N THR A 129 -22.11 4.45 -8.29
CA THR A 129 -22.00 5.32 -9.49
C THR A 129 -21.59 6.75 -9.14
N LYS A 130 -22.01 7.26 -7.97
CA LYS A 130 -21.63 8.61 -7.50
C LYS A 130 -20.13 8.69 -7.25
N ASP A 131 -19.52 7.63 -6.72
CA ASP A 131 -18.07 7.55 -6.50
C ASP A 131 -17.31 7.52 -7.82
N VAL A 132 -17.84 6.85 -8.85
CA VAL A 132 -17.26 6.88 -10.20
C VAL A 132 -17.24 8.30 -10.75
N GLU A 133 -18.30 9.07 -10.59
CA GLU A 133 -18.33 10.48 -11.05
C GLU A 133 -17.37 11.37 -10.25
N ALA A 134 -17.27 11.17 -8.94
CA ALA A 134 -16.29 11.89 -8.11
C ALA A 134 -14.85 11.55 -8.52
N ALA A 135 -14.57 10.27 -8.78
CA ALA A 135 -13.26 9.78 -9.19
C ALA A 135 -12.76 10.44 -10.49
N LYS A 136 -13.65 10.75 -11.43
CA LYS A 136 -13.30 11.44 -12.68
C LYS A 136 -12.66 12.81 -12.45
N VAL A 137 -12.98 13.45 -11.34
CA VAL A 137 -12.41 14.74 -10.93
C VAL A 137 -11.22 14.55 -10.00
N GLU A 138 -11.32 13.65 -9.02
CA GLU A 138 -10.31 13.50 -7.98
C GLU A 138 -9.03 12.84 -8.50
N ILE A 139 -9.12 11.74 -9.26
CA ILE A 139 -7.93 10.97 -9.71
C ILE A 139 -6.93 11.87 -10.46
N PRO A 140 -7.32 12.68 -11.46
CA PRO A 140 -6.37 13.58 -12.11
C PRO A 140 -5.67 14.54 -11.14
N THR A 141 -6.40 15.09 -10.15
CA THR A 141 -5.81 16.03 -9.18
C THR A 141 -4.82 15.34 -8.23
N MET A 142 -5.01 14.05 -7.93
CA MET A 142 -4.07 13.28 -7.12
C MET A 142 -2.75 13.08 -7.85
N PHE A 143 -2.79 12.73 -9.14
CA PHE A 143 -1.59 12.65 -9.98
C PHE A 143 -0.92 14.01 -10.14
N ASP A 144 -1.69 15.09 -10.29
CA ASP A 144 -1.14 16.45 -10.31
C ASP A 144 -0.44 16.82 -8.99
N ALA A 145 -0.88 16.26 -7.87
CA ALA A 145 -0.28 16.46 -6.55
C ALA A 145 0.91 15.52 -6.24
N GLY A 146 1.26 14.59 -7.13
CA GLY A 146 2.47 13.77 -7.03
C GLY A 146 2.26 12.30 -6.67
N ILE A 147 1.02 11.78 -6.73
CA ILE A 147 0.78 10.34 -6.68
C ILE A 147 1.45 9.67 -7.88
N THR A 148 2.08 8.52 -7.68
CA THR A 148 2.78 7.77 -8.72
C THR A 148 2.23 6.36 -8.94
N SER A 149 1.24 5.98 -8.14
CA SER A 149 0.59 4.66 -8.18
C SER A 149 -0.79 4.76 -7.52
N ILE A 150 -1.75 3.96 -7.95
CA ILE A 150 -3.12 3.97 -7.41
C ILE A 150 -3.72 2.56 -7.38
N ALA A 151 -4.44 2.24 -6.29
CA ALA A 151 -5.37 1.12 -6.20
C ALA A 151 -6.79 1.63 -6.45
N VAL A 152 -7.41 1.25 -7.57
CA VAL A 152 -8.84 1.48 -7.79
C VAL A 152 -9.60 0.30 -7.23
N ASP A 153 -10.24 0.52 -6.10
CA ASP A 153 -10.97 -0.50 -5.36
C ASP A 153 -12.48 -0.36 -5.59
N ALA A 154 -13.00 -1.15 -6.52
CA ALA A 154 -14.43 -1.28 -6.73
C ALA A 154 -14.98 -2.65 -6.24
N SER A 155 -14.24 -3.34 -5.38
CA SER A 155 -14.56 -4.68 -4.86
C SER A 155 -15.82 -4.73 -3.99
N HIS A 156 -16.31 -3.58 -3.54
CA HIS A 156 -17.61 -3.45 -2.87
C HIS A 156 -18.82 -3.54 -3.83
N LEU A 157 -18.58 -3.40 -5.14
CA LEU A 157 -19.61 -3.53 -6.17
C LEU A 157 -19.73 -4.99 -6.65
N PRO A 158 -20.85 -5.37 -7.30
CA PRO A 158 -20.92 -6.62 -8.06
C PRO A 158 -19.79 -6.73 -9.07
N ASP A 159 -19.37 -7.97 -9.43
CA ASP A 159 -18.19 -8.19 -10.27
C ASP A 159 -18.27 -7.49 -11.64
N ASP A 160 -19.43 -7.48 -12.27
CA ASP A 160 -19.66 -6.76 -13.53
C ASP A 160 -19.51 -5.24 -13.34
N GLU A 161 -20.02 -4.69 -12.25
CA GLU A 161 -19.89 -3.27 -11.93
C GLU A 161 -18.47 -2.91 -11.52
N ASN A 162 -17.75 -3.79 -10.78
CA ASN A 162 -16.33 -3.61 -10.47
C ASN A 162 -15.52 -3.51 -11.77
N LEU A 163 -15.68 -4.48 -12.67
CA LEU A 163 -14.97 -4.48 -13.95
C LEU A 163 -15.30 -3.23 -14.79
N LEU A 164 -16.58 -2.90 -14.93
CA LEU A 164 -17.02 -1.73 -15.71
C LEU A 164 -16.53 -0.40 -15.11
N ALA A 165 -16.55 -0.26 -13.79
CA ALA A 165 -16.00 0.91 -13.11
C ALA A 165 -14.48 1.03 -13.33
N SER A 166 -13.75 -0.08 -13.21
CA SER A 166 -12.31 -0.13 -13.46
C SER A 166 -11.97 0.26 -14.91
N ILE A 167 -12.71 -0.25 -15.89
CA ILE A 167 -12.56 0.12 -17.31
C ILE A 167 -12.83 1.63 -17.51
N ALA A 168 -13.90 2.14 -16.90
CA ALA A 168 -14.28 3.55 -17.05
C ALA A 168 -13.28 4.53 -16.42
N LEU A 169 -12.61 4.14 -15.33
CA LEU A 169 -11.69 5.00 -14.60
C LEU A 169 -10.23 4.89 -15.08
N HIS A 170 -9.83 3.76 -15.66
CA HIS A 170 -8.45 3.55 -16.11
C HIS A 170 -7.90 4.64 -17.05
N PRO A 171 -8.68 5.23 -17.99
CA PRO A 171 -8.18 6.32 -18.83
C PRO A 171 -7.74 7.59 -18.09
N LEU A 172 -8.10 7.71 -16.80
CA LEU A 172 -7.68 8.82 -15.93
C LEU A 172 -6.32 8.59 -15.27
N ILE A 173 -5.82 7.35 -15.34
CA ILE A 173 -4.56 6.93 -14.76
C ILE A 173 -3.47 7.09 -15.84
N PRO A 174 -2.41 7.86 -15.58
CA PRO A 174 -1.32 7.98 -16.54
C PRO A 174 -0.69 6.61 -16.86
N PRO A 175 -0.36 6.30 -18.13
CA PRO A 175 0.16 4.99 -18.54
C PRO A 175 1.43 4.55 -17.78
N TRP A 176 2.23 5.51 -17.34
CA TRP A 176 3.44 5.26 -16.56
C TRP A 176 3.16 4.94 -15.09
N ALA A 177 1.98 5.27 -14.56
CA ALA A 177 1.66 5.06 -13.15
C ALA A 177 1.51 3.57 -12.82
N GLY A 178 1.85 3.18 -11.59
CA GLY A 178 1.50 1.86 -11.07
C GLY A 178 -0.01 1.74 -10.90
N TYR A 179 -0.57 0.59 -11.26
CA TYR A 179 -2.00 0.33 -11.17
C TYR A 179 -2.29 -0.95 -10.40
N GLU A 180 -3.13 -0.84 -9.39
CA GLU A 180 -3.64 -1.93 -8.59
C GLU A 180 -5.16 -2.02 -8.73
N THR A 181 -5.68 -3.24 -8.80
CA THR A 181 -7.12 -3.55 -8.80
C THR A 181 -7.44 -4.54 -7.69
N GLU A 182 -8.70 -4.65 -7.30
CA GLU A 182 -9.09 -5.47 -6.16
C GLU A 182 -10.30 -6.35 -6.48
N VAL A 183 -10.31 -7.56 -5.93
CA VAL A 183 -11.46 -8.48 -5.94
C VAL A 183 -11.81 -8.92 -4.53
N GLY A 184 -13.09 -8.98 -4.26
CA GLY A 184 -13.64 -9.38 -2.96
C GLY A 184 -13.38 -8.33 -1.89
N GLU A 185 -14.40 -7.96 -1.16
CA GLU A 185 -14.25 -7.13 0.03
C GLU A 185 -13.60 -7.95 1.15
N ILE A 186 -12.76 -7.35 1.99
CA ILE A 186 -12.22 -8.03 3.17
C ILE A 186 -13.37 -8.31 4.15
N LYS A 187 -13.82 -9.56 4.16
CA LYS A 187 -14.99 -10.03 4.96
C LYS A 187 -14.59 -11.03 6.05
N GLY A 188 -13.31 -11.24 6.27
CA GLY A 188 -12.81 -12.31 7.14
C GLY A 188 -12.90 -13.69 6.46
N SER A 189 -12.80 -14.78 7.25
CA SER A 189 -12.70 -16.16 6.74
C SER A 189 -13.95 -16.71 6.03
N GLN A 190 -15.03 -15.94 5.95
CA GLN A 190 -16.31 -16.37 5.36
C GLN A 190 -16.65 -15.67 4.03
N GLY A 191 -15.75 -14.93 3.44
CA GLY A 191 -15.98 -14.21 2.18
C GLY A 191 -14.69 -14.05 1.40
N ILE A 192 -14.00 -15.14 1.13
CA ILE A 192 -12.70 -15.15 0.42
C ILE A 192 -12.91 -15.03 -1.09
N SER A 193 -11.93 -14.43 -1.76
CA SER A 193 -11.88 -14.35 -3.22
C SER A 193 -11.75 -15.74 -3.84
N THR A 194 -12.40 -15.94 -4.97
CA THR A 194 -12.29 -17.18 -5.74
C THR A 194 -11.38 -16.99 -6.96
N VAL A 195 -10.92 -18.10 -7.52
CA VAL A 195 -10.16 -18.10 -8.79
C VAL A 195 -10.99 -17.50 -9.91
N GLU A 196 -12.30 -17.82 -9.95
CA GLU A 196 -13.24 -17.33 -10.98
C GLU A 196 -13.43 -15.81 -10.92
N GLU A 197 -13.58 -15.23 -9.71
CA GLU A 197 -13.70 -13.78 -9.53
C GLU A 197 -12.42 -13.06 -10.00
N ALA A 198 -11.25 -13.55 -9.60
CA ALA A 198 -9.98 -12.98 -10.00
C ALA A 198 -9.74 -13.09 -11.51
N LEU A 199 -10.02 -14.25 -12.10
CA LEU A 199 -9.93 -14.46 -13.55
C LEU A 199 -10.92 -13.57 -14.31
N PHE A 200 -12.16 -13.45 -13.85
CA PHE A 200 -13.15 -12.59 -14.50
C PHE A 200 -12.67 -11.15 -14.60
N LEU A 201 -12.18 -10.58 -13.47
CA LEU A 201 -11.71 -9.21 -13.46
C LEU A 201 -10.48 -9.03 -14.37
N ILE A 202 -9.47 -9.88 -14.23
CA ILE A 202 -8.21 -9.72 -14.98
C ILE A 202 -8.39 -9.99 -16.47
N GLN A 203 -9.21 -10.97 -16.86
CA GLN A 203 -9.53 -11.24 -18.27
C GLN A 203 -10.28 -10.07 -18.90
N GLY A 204 -11.28 -9.54 -18.20
CA GLY A 204 -12.04 -8.39 -18.66
C GLY A 204 -11.16 -7.14 -18.82
N LEU A 205 -10.28 -6.85 -17.87
CA LEU A 205 -9.32 -5.75 -17.97
C LEU A 205 -8.35 -5.98 -19.15
N ASN A 206 -7.81 -7.19 -19.30
CA ASN A 206 -6.90 -7.55 -20.38
C ASN A 206 -7.52 -7.36 -21.76
N ALA A 207 -8.79 -7.73 -21.93
CA ALA A 207 -9.53 -7.52 -23.18
C ALA A 207 -9.66 -6.04 -23.56
N HIS A 208 -9.58 -5.13 -22.58
CA HIS A 208 -9.67 -3.68 -22.77
C HIS A 208 -8.30 -2.98 -22.75
N ASP A 209 -7.20 -3.71 -23.00
CA ASP A 209 -5.82 -3.20 -22.96
C ASP A 209 -5.41 -2.61 -21.60
N ILE A 210 -5.99 -3.12 -20.50
CA ILE A 210 -5.67 -2.72 -19.14
C ILE A 210 -4.87 -3.84 -18.47
N PHE A 211 -3.65 -3.52 -18.02
CA PHE A 211 -2.70 -4.48 -17.48
C PHE A 211 -2.28 -4.04 -16.08
N PRO A 212 -3.01 -4.44 -15.02
CA PRO A 212 -2.65 -4.09 -13.65
C PRO A 212 -1.26 -4.60 -13.27
N ASP A 213 -0.53 -3.81 -12.48
CA ASP A 213 0.71 -4.27 -11.86
C ASP A 213 0.38 -5.21 -10.71
N TRP A 214 -0.70 -4.92 -9.96
CA TRP A 214 -1.12 -5.69 -8.80
C TRP A 214 -2.61 -6.00 -8.80
N ILE A 215 -2.93 -7.13 -8.19
CA ILE A 215 -4.27 -7.48 -7.75
C ILE A 215 -4.27 -7.74 -6.24
N ALA A 216 -5.16 -7.08 -5.51
CA ALA A 216 -5.44 -7.39 -4.12
C ALA A 216 -6.60 -8.38 -4.01
N LEU A 217 -6.49 -9.30 -3.06
CA LEU A 217 -7.42 -10.40 -2.84
C LEU A 217 -7.97 -10.35 -1.40
N ASN A 218 -9.22 -10.74 -1.24
CA ASN A 218 -9.69 -11.20 0.05
C ASN A 218 -9.24 -12.66 0.26
N ASN A 219 -8.15 -12.84 0.95
CA ASN A 219 -7.56 -14.15 1.22
C ASN A 219 -7.64 -14.58 2.70
N GLY A 220 -8.63 -14.07 3.43
CA GLY A 220 -8.89 -14.43 4.82
C GLY A 220 -8.28 -13.47 5.85
N THR A 221 -7.85 -12.28 5.42
CA THR A 221 -7.42 -11.22 6.34
C THR A 221 -8.62 -10.43 6.86
N THR A 222 -8.50 -9.95 8.11
CA THR A 222 -9.43 -8.97 8.68
C THR A 222 -8.68 -7.69 8.98
N HIS A 223 -9.26 -6.53 8.65
CA HIS A 223 -8.73 -5.27 9.11
C HIS A 223 -9.00 -5.12 10.62
N GLY A 224 -7.94 -4.85 11.38
CA GLY A 224 -8.06 -4.55 12.81
C GLY A 224 -7.48 -5.63 13.74
N ILE A 225 -7.62 -5.35 15.03
CA ILE A 225 -7.07 -6.17 16.12
C ILE A 225 -7.98 -7.38 16.34
N GLN A 226 -7.72 -8.49 15.65
CA GLN A 226 -8.36 -9.77 15.97
C GLN A 226 -7.35 -10.90 15.89
N ASP A 227 -7.29 -11.70 16.94
CA ASP A 227 -6.65 -13.02 16.94
C ASP A 227 -7.56 -13.98 16.16
N SER A 228 -7.40 -14.06 14.84
CA SER A 228 -8.06 -15.13 14.09
C SER A 228 -7.03 -16.22 13.80
N GLU A 229 -7.31 -17.45 14.22
CA GLU A 229 -6.54 -18.63 13.81
C GLU A 229 -6.53 -18.80 12.28
N ALA A 230 -7.49 -18.19 11.58
CA ALA A 230 -7.66 -18.33 10.14
C ALA A 230 -6.60 -17.55 9.32
N GLY A 231 -6.29 -16.28 9.63
CA GLY A 231 -5.26 -15.49 8.93
C GLY A 231 -5.24 -15.62 7.40
N ILE A 232 -4.17 -15.13 6.76
CA ILE A 232 -3.96 -15.23 5.32
C ILE A 232 -3.89 -16.70 4.87
N GLN A 233 -4.69 -17.08 3.87
CA GLN A 233 -4.68 -18.40 3.25
C GLN A 233 -3.65 -18.44 2.13
N VAL A 234 -2.45 -18.96 2.44
CA VAL A 234 -1.31 -18.97 1.52
C VAL A 234 -1.60 -19.82 0.28
N GLU A 235 -2.16 -21.01 0.48
CA GLU A 235 -2.47 -21.96 -0.59
C GLU A 235 -3.50 -21.39 -1.58
N LEU A 236 -4.57 -20.77 -1.09
CA LEU A 236 -5.58 -20.09 -1.93
C LEU A 236 -4.95 -18.94 -2.71
N THR A 237 -4.12 -18.13 -2.04
CA THR A 237 -3.42 -17.02 -2.70
C THR A 237 -2.51 -17.52 -3.81
N ALA A 238 -1.79 -18.61 -3.58
CA ALA A 238 -0.93 -19.24 -4.58
C ALA A 238 -1.74 -19.79 -5.75
N GLU A 239 -2.87 -20.46 -5.50
CA GLU A 239 -3.76 -20.99 -6.54
C GLU A 239 -4.31 -19.88 -7.44
N ILE A 240 -4.81 -18.78 -6.85
CA ILE A 240 -5.30 -17.64 -7.63
C ILE A 240 -4.16 -17.01 -8.45
N HIS A 241 -2.99 -16.80 -7.85
CA HIS A 241 -1.84 -16.23 -8.57
C HIS A 241 -1.34 -17.14 -9.70
N GLU A 242 -1.38 -18.46 -9.54
CA GLU A 242 -1.03 -19.40 -10.59
C GLU A 242 -2.00 -19.30 -11.77
N ALA A 243 -3.29 -19.23 -11.51
CA ALA A 243 -4.31 -19.03 -12.55
C ALA A 243 -4.12 -17.71 -13.34
N LEU A 244 -3.56 -16.69 -12.69
CA LEU A 244 -3.31 -15.37 -13.28
C LEU A 244 -1.94 -15.25 -13.97
N THR A 245 -1.08 -16.27 -13.92
CA THR A 245 0.32 -16.19 -14.38
C THR A 245 0.45 -15.67 -15.82
N ARG A 246 -0.43 -16.10 -16.72
CA ARG A 246 -0.40 -15.69 -18.14
C ARG A 246 -0.67 -14.19 -18.37
N TYR A 247 -1.23 -13.49 -17.39
CA TYR A 247 -1.56 -12.06 -17.44
C TYR A 247 -0.46 -11.19 -16.83
N GLU A 248 0.60 -11.80 -16.28
CA GLU A 248 1.76 -11.13 -15.68
C GLU A 248 1.41 -10.19 -14.50
N VAL A 249 0.25 -10.38 -13.86
CA VAL A 249 -0.14 -9.58 -12.70
C VAL A 249 0.52 -10.11 -11.43
N SER A 250 1.01 -9.21 -10.57
CA SER A 250 1.54 -9.52 -9.24
C SER A 250 0.45 -9.40 -8.18
N GLY A 251 0.68 -9.99 -7.00
CA GLY A 251 -0.22 -9.83 -5.86
C GLY A 251 0.11 -8.61 -5.00
N ALA A 252 -0.93 -7.98 -4.45
CA ALA A 252 -0.84 -7.06 -3.32
C ALA A 252 -1.50 -7.70 -2.09
N GLN A 253 -0.78 -7.76 -0.96
CA GLN A 253 -1.28 -8.30 0.29
C GLN A 253 -1.77 -7.18 1.20
N HIS A 254 -3.06 -7.14 1.43
CA HIS A 254 -3.67 -6.27 2.43
C HIS A 254 -3.79 -7.01 3.78
N GLY A 255 -3.98 -6.27 4.88
CA GLY A 255 -4.19 -6.85 6.19
C GLY A 255 -3.04 -7.73 6.70
N THR A 256 -1.80 -7.27 6.55
CA THR A 256 -0.60 -8.00 7.05
C THR A 256 -0.56 -8.10 8.56
N SER A 257 -1.11 -7.13 9.30
CA SER A 257 -1.26 -7.19 10.74
C SER A 257 -2.16 -8.37 11.15
N GLY A 258 -1.80 -9.07 12.21
CA GLY A 258 -2.54 -10.26 12.66
C GLY A 258 -2.03 -11.58 12.13
N ASN A 259 -0.98 -11.57 11.29
CA ASN A 259 -0.36 -12.77 10.75
C ASN A 259 1.04 -12.97 11.33
N ASP A 260 1.37 -14.22 11.62
CA ASP A 260 2.72 -14.57 12.07
C ASP A 260 3.76 -14.39 10.96
N SER A 261 5.02 -14.17 11.37
CA SER A 261 6.11 -13.92 10.44
C SER A 261 6.38 -15.10 9.50
N ASP A 262 6.11 -16.34 9.92
CA ASP A 262 6.32 -17.52 9.07
C ASP A 262 5.28 -17.55 7.95
N ARG A 263 4.02 -17.22 8.25
CA ARG A 263 2.97 -17.11 7.24
C ARG A 263 3.28 -16.00 6.24
N LEU A 264 3.75 -14.84 6.71
CA LEU A 264 4.15 -13.75 5.83
C LEU A 264 5.37 -14.10 4.95
N ARG A 265 6.35 -14.86 5.50
CA ARG A 265 7.48 -15.40 4.71
C ARG A 265 6.99 -16.37 3.64
N ARG A 266 6.01 -17.21 3.97
CA ARG A 266 5.40 -18.14 2.99
C ARG A 266 4.70 -17.38 1.87
N ILE A 267 3.94 -16.32 2.16
CA ILE A 267 3.36 -15.46 1.12
C ILE A 267 4.44 -14.93 0.18
N ALA A 268 5.56 -14.45 0.71
CA ALA A 268 6.67 -13.96 -0.11
C ALA A 268 7.31 -15.06 -0.97
N ALA A 269 7.48 -16.26 -0.42
CA ALA A 269 8.20 -17.36 -1.07
C ALA A 269 7.33 -18.19 -2.02
N GLU A 270 6.04 -18.37 -1.72
CA GLU A 270 5.15 -19.33 -2.38
C GLU A 270 4.11 -18.66 -3.30
N THR A 271 4.03 -17.33 -3.32
CA THR A 271 3.06 -16.60 -4.15
C THR A 271 3.74 -15.57 -5.06
N ARG A 272 2.98 -14.91 -5.93
CA ARG A 272 3.47 -13.81 -6.77
C ARG A 272 3.27 -12.43 -6.11
N THR A 273 3.12 -12.38 -4.81
CA THR A 273 2.95 -11.13 -4.07
C THR A 273 4.25 -10.32 -4.07
N THR A 274 4.15 -9.05 -4.46
CA THR A 274 5.29 -8.12 -4.52
C THR A 274 5.08 -6.84 -3.71
N LYS A 275 3.86 -6.61 -3.21
CA LYS A 275 3.47 -5.47 -2.37
C LYS A 275 2.76 -5.97 -1.11
N ALA A 276 3.01 -5.37 0.06
CA ALA A 276 2.27 -5.65 1.29
C ALA A 276 2.01 -4.37 2.09
N ASN A 277 0.73 -4.14 2.42
CA ASN A 277 0.29 -2.97 3.16
C ASN A 277 0.52 -3.14 4.66
N VAL A 278 1.11 -2.13 5.30
CA VAL A 278 1.34 -2.08 6.74
C VAL A 278 0.84 -0.74 7.28
N ALA A 279 -0.23 -0.74 8.06
CA ALA A 279 -0.91 0.47 8.51
C ALA A 279 -0.93 0.62 10.04
N THR A 280 -1.80 -0.12 10.72
CA THR A 280 -2.13 0.08 12.13
C THR A 280 -0.92 -0.07 13.05
N ALA A 281 -0.06 -1.06 12.81
CA ALA A 281 1.16 -1.26 13.60
C ALA A 281 2.05 -0.02 13.61
N LEU A 282 2.27 0.62 12.46
CA LEU A 282 3.15 1.78 12.33
C LEU A 282 2.64 2.97 13.14
N GLN A 283 1.33 3.22 13.07
CA GLN A 283 0.68 4.26 13.86
C GLN A 283 0.80 3.98 15.36
N MET A 284 0.50 2.75 15.80
CA MET A 284 0.56 2.37 17.21
C MET A 284 1.96 2.50 17.78
N ILE A 285 2.98 2.12 17.02
CA ILE A 285 4.39 2.28 17.39
C ILE A 285 4.76 3.75 17.59
N THR A 286 4.29 4.67 16.71
CA THR A 286 4.56 6.11 16.92
C THR A 286 3.97 6.63 18.23
N TRP A 287 2.90 6.07 18.70
CA TRP A 287 2.29 6.44 19.99
C TRP A 287 2.92 5.72 21.18
N GLY A 288 3.79 4.71 20.94
CA GLY A 288 4.42 3.89 21.97
C GLY A 288 3.50 2.83 22.54
N VAL A 289 2.45 2.46 21.82
CA VAL A 289 1.63 1.30 22.13
C VAL A 289 2.42 0.04 21.79
N GLU A 290 2.41 -0.93 22.68
CA GLU A 290 3.01 -2.24 22.41
C GLU A 290 2.29 -2.92 21.26
N VAL A 291 3.07 -3.38 20.28
CA VAL A 291 2.61 -4.30 19.25
C VAL A 291 3.26 -5.66 19.46
N ASN A 292 2.49 -6.72 19.25
CA ASN A 292 3.02 -8.07 19.29
C ASN A 292 3.81 -8.40 17.99
N GLU A 293 4.37 -9.59 17.92
CA GLU A 293 5.09 -10.07 16.73
C GLU A 293 4.25 -10.11 15.45
N TYR A 294 2.93 -10.11 15.57
CA TYR A 294 1.96 -10.08 14.47
C TYR A 294 1.56 -8.65 14.04
N GLY A 295 2.15 -7.61 14.65
CA GLY A 295 1.80 -6.22 14.38
C GLY A 295 0.45 -5.78 14.99
N ASN A 296 -0.15 -6.57 15.88
CA ASN A 296 -1.35 -6.21 16.60
C ASN A 296 -1.01 -5.42 17.86
N ALA A 297 -1.75 -4.34 18.10
CA ALA A 297 -1.63 -3.58 19.33
C ALA A 297 -2.12 -4.43 20.52
N ARG A 298 -1.31 -4.46 21.59
CA ARG A 298 -1.67 -5.18 22.82
C ARG A 298 -2.68 -4.42 23.63
N LEU A 299 -3.68 -5.16 24.12
CA LEU A 299 -4.67 -4.66 25.06
C LEU A 299 -4.43 -5.29 26.44
N ASP A 300 -4.71 -4.53 27.49
CA ASP A 300 -4.77 -5.03 28.87
C ASP A 300 -6.08 -5.79 29.12
N GLU A 301 -6.25 -6.32 30.33
CA GLU A 301 -7.44 -7.03 30.77
C GLU A 301 -8.74 -6.18 30.74
N ASN A 302 -8.61 -4.86 30.66
CA ASN A 302 -9.71 -3.92 30.58
C ASN A 302 -9.99 -3.45 29.13
N GLY A 303 -9.30 -4.03 28.12
CA GLY A 303 -9.41 -3.67 26.72
C GLY A 303 -8.76 -2.33 26.36
N ARG A 304 -7.80 -1.84 27.17
CA ARG A 304 -7.05 -0.62 26.91
C ARG A 304 -5.70 -0.95 26.26
N PHE A 305 -5.24 -0.07 25.39
CA PHE A 305 -3.90 -0.20 24.81
C PHE A 305 -2.81 -0.14 25.87
N VAL A 306 -1.86 -1.09 25.78
CA VAL A 306 -0.67 -1.12 26.63
C VAL A 306 0.34 -0.12 26.08
N LYS A 307 0.51 1.01 26.77
CA LYS A 307 1.46 2.07 26.44
C LYS A 307 2.78 1.87 27.20
N ARG A 308 3.90 2.04 26.51
CA ARG A 308 5.23 2.04 27.12
C ARG A 308 5.77 3.47 27.28
N SER A 309 6.14 3.84 28.50
CA SER A 309 6.62 5.20 28.81
C SER A 309 7.95 5.54 28.14
N ASP A 310 8.76 4.54 27.82
CA ASP A 310 10.05 4.69 27.13
C ASP A 310 9.92 4.74 25.60
N GLN A 311 8.72 4.61 25.04
CA GLN A 311 8.46 4.56 23.60
C GLN A 311 7.38 5.57 23.16
N GLY A 312 7.44 5.96 21.88
CA GLY A 312 6.42 6.80 21.24
C GLY A 312 6.28 8.18 21.88
N VAL A 313 5.06 8.69 21.94
CA VAL A 313 4.72 9.97 22.55
C VAL A 313 4.96 9.97 24.05
N THR A 314 5.00 11.17 24.68
CA THR A 314 5.04 11.26 26.16
C THR A 314 3.77 10.70 26.78
N ASP A 315 3.85 10.31 28.05
CA ASP A 315 2.69 9.79 28.78
C ASP A 315 1.59 10.84 28.93
N GLU A 316 1.96 12.11 29.13
CA GLU A 316 1.01 13.22 29.22
C GLU A 316 0.21 13.40 27.91
N LEU A 317 0.88 13.33 26.75
CA LEU A 317 0.21 13.44 25.47
C LEU A 317 -0.69 12.20 25.21
N TRP A 318 -0.22 11.02 25.59
CA TRP A 318 -1.03 9.80 25.47
C TRP A 318 -2.29 9.87 26.34
N GLU A 319 -2.20 10.31 27.58
CA GLU A 319 -3.36 10.50 28.45
C GLU A 319 -4.36 11.50 27.86
N GLU A 320 -3.87 12.58 27.26
CA GLU A 320 -4.71 13.56 26.56
C GLU A 320 -5.42 12.93 25.33
N MET A 321 -4.70 12.13 24.53
CA MET A 321 -5.27 11.42 23.38
C MET A 321 -6.36 10.44 23.81
N VAL A 322 -6.12 9.67 24.87
CA VAL A 322 -7.11 8.74 25.45
C VAL A 322 -8.32 9.48 25.99
N ALA A 323 -8.12 10.57 26.73
CA ALA A 323 -9.21 11.39 27.27
C ALA A 323 -10.09 11.96 26.13
N TYR A 324 -9.48 12.42 25.05
CA TYR A 324 -10.20 12.89 23.87
C TYR A 324 -11.00 11.77 23.20
N ALA A 325 -10.41 10.58 23.04
CA ALA A 325 -11.12 9.42 22.47
C ALA A 325 -12.33 9.03 23.33
N VAL A 326 -12.18 9.03 24.66
CA VAL A 326 -13.29 8.78 25.61
C VAL A 326 -14.40 9.83 25.48
N GLU A 327 -14.04 11.11 25.41
CA GLU A 327 -15.01 12.21 25.18
C GLU A 327 -15.82 12.01 23.90
N LYS A 328 -15.15 11.52 22.81
CA LYS A 328 -15.81 11.22 21.53
C LYS A 328 -16.57 9.89 21.52
N GLY A 329 -16.51 9.09 22.58
CA GLY A 329 -17.10 7.76 22.62
C GLY A 329 -16.39 6.73 21.72
N TRP A 330 -15.13 6.98 21.37
CA TRP A 330 -14.36 6.13 20.50
C TRP A 330 -13.84 4.89 21.22
N LYS A 331 -13.97 3.75 20.55
CA LYS A 331 -13.38 2.47 20.98
C LYS A 331 -11.97 2.32 20.41
N SER A 332 -11.25 1.26 20.79
CA SER A 332 -9.88 0.99 20.36
C SER A 332 -9.70 1.05 18.82
N GLY A 333 -10.63 0.51 18.05
CA GLY A 333 -10.60 0.57 16.58
C GLY A 333 -10.74 1.99 16.00
N ASP A 334 -11.36 2.92 16.74
CA ASP A 334 -11.54 4.31 16.34
C ASP A 334 -10.31 5.19 16.62
N TYR A 335 -9.31 4.69 17.38
CA TYR A 335 -8.14 5.49 17.74
C TYR A 335 -7.34 5.94 16.50
N LYS A 336 -7.47 5.26 15.37
CA LYS A 336 -6.94 5.76 14.09
C LYS A 336 -7.37 7.21 13.80
N LYS A 337 -8.56 7.62 14.25
CA LYS A 337 -9.11 8.98 14.10
C LYS A 337 -8.39 10.05 14.94
N LEU A 338 -7.50 9.66 15.85
CA LEU A 338 -6.67 10.58 16.64
C LEU A 338 -5.57 11.27 15.82
N ASN A 339 -5.23 10.74 14.65
CA ASN A 339 -4.16 11.30 13.83
C ASN A 339 -4.42 12.78 13.47
N LEU A 340 -5.61 13.13 12.97
CA LEU A 340 -5.91 14.49 12.55
C LEU A 340 -5.95 15.50 13.73
N PRO A 341 -6.70 15.27 14.81
CA PRO A 341 -6.78 16.23 15.90
C PRO A 341 -5.46 16.40 16.67
N PHE A 342 -4.57 15.40 16.63
CA PHE A 342 -3.32 15.43 17.36
C PHE A 342 -2.07 15.66 16.48
N GLU A 343 -2.19 15.81 15.17
CA GLU A 343 -1.05 15.98 14.26
C GLU A 343 -0.09 17.09 14.72
N ASN A 344 -0.62 18.28 15.04
CA ASN A 344 0.21 19.39 15.50
C ASN A 344 0.94 19.07 16.81
N LYS A 345 0.29 18.35 17.74
CA LYS A 345 0.88 17.95 19.02
C LYS A 345 1.96 16.88 18.84
N LEU A 346 1.75 15.94 17.90
CA LEU A 346 2.77 14.95 17.53
C LEU A 346 4.01 15.64 16.97
N LEU A 347 3.83 16.59 16.05
CA LEU A 347 4.93 17.32 15.40
C LEU A 347 5.65 18.29 16.35
N SER A 348 4.96 18.82 17.37
CA SER A 348 5.52 19.75 18.35
C SER A 348 6.16 19.07 19.55
N GLN A 349 6.19 17.74 19.62
CA GLN A 349 6.91 17.04 20.68
C GLN A 349 8.41 17.40 20.66
N PRO A 350 9.10 17.36 21.82
CA PRO A 350 10.55 17.55 21.89
C PRO A 350 11.29 16.69 20.87
N ARG A 351 12.46 17.14 20.44
CA ARG A 351 13.23 16.47 19.39
C ARG A 351 13.51 15.00 19.72
N GLU A 352 13.94 14.72 20.95
CA GLU A 352 14.24 13.35 21.41
C GLU A 352 13.00 12.43 21.39
N ILE A 353 11.82 13.00 21.65
CA ILE A 353 10.55 12.25 21.57
C ILE A 353 10.23 11.92 20.11
N ARG A 354 10.36 12.90 19.21
CA ARG A 354 10.14 12.67 17.77
C ARG A 354 11.16 11.69 17.17
N GLU A 355 12.40 11.73 17.62
CA GLU A 355 13.44 10.78 17.23
C GLU A 355 13.10 9.36 17.70
N ARG A 356 12.66 9.17 18.94
CA ARG A 356 12.26 7.84 19.43
C ARG A 356 11.00 7.32 18.74
N MET A 357 10.01 8.18 18.45
CA MET A 357 8.82 7.81 17.65
C MET A 357 9.22 7.31 16.26
N THR A 358 10.10 8.06 15.60
CA THR A 358 10.66 7.72 14.29
C THR A 358 11.43 6.41 14.32
N GLU A 359 12.31 6.24 15.31
CA GLU A 359 13.17 5.07 15.43
C GLU A 359 12.38 3.80 15.74
N GLY A 360 11.31 3.90 16.51
CA GLY A 360 10.38 2.77 16.72
C GLY A 360 9.81 2.23 15.41
N VAL A 361 9.31 3.13 14.55
CA VAL A 361 8.83 2.75 13.22
C VAL A 361 9.97 2.23 12.35
N ALA A 362 11.13 2.91 12.35
CA ALA A 362 12.25 2.50 11.51
C ALA A 362 12.75 1.10 11.86
N SER A 363 12.85 0.77 13.14
CA SER A 363 13.27 -0.56 13.58
C SER A 363 12.26 -1.65 13.19
N PHE A 364 10.97 -1.40 13.36
CA PHE A 364 9.92 -2.35 13.00
C PHE A 364 9.88 -2.58 11.47
N VAL A 365 9.85 -1.52 10.68
CA VAL A 365 9.84 -1.63 9.21
C VAL A 365 11.12 -2.28 8.70
N TYR A 366 12.28 -1.98 9.30
CA TYR A 366 13.55 -2.61 8.94
C TYR A 366 13.51 -4.13 9.14
N SER A 367 13.00 -4.60 10.28
CA SER A 367 12.87 -6.05 10.53
C SER A 367 11.91 -6.72 9.53
N LEU A 368 10.80 -6.08 9.20
CA LEU A 368 9.89 -6.60 8.17
C LEU A 368 10.59 -6.71 6.79
N ILE A 369 11.33 -5.68 6.38
CA ILE A 369 12.07 -5.68 5.09
C ILE A 369 13.10 -6.80 5.05
N THR A 370 13.87 -6.97 6.13
CA THR A 370 15.07 -7.84 6.11
C THR A 370 14.81 -9.26 6.56
N GLU A 371 13.86 -9.46 7.49
CA GLU A 371 13.67 -10.76 8.16
C GLU A 371 12.39 -11.47 7.70
N VAL A 372 11.41 -10.71 7.17
CA VAL A 372 10.10 -11.26 6.79
C VAL A 372 9.90 -11.25 5.28
N PHE A 373 10.05 -10.09 4.63
CA PHE A 373 9.69 -9.90 3.22
C PHE A 373 10.86 -10.01 2.24
N ASN A 374 12.06 -10.34 2.70
CA ASN A 374 13.23 -10.54 1.83
C ASN A 374 13.52 -9.38 0.85
N ALA A 375 13.11 -8.15 1.18
CA ALA A 375 13.26 -6.99 0.29
C ALA A 375 14.57 -6.21 0.50
N GLY A 376 15.41 -6.62 1.47
CA GLY A 376 16.71 -6.01 1.72
C GLY A 376 17.62 -6.07 0.49
N ASN A 377 18.41 -5.01 0.25
CA ASN A 377 19.30 -4.88 -0.89
C ASN A 377 18.63 -4.99 -2.27
N ALA A 378 17.35 -4.64 -2.38
CA ALA A 378 16.62 -4.62 -3.65
C ALA A 378 16.58 -3.24 -4.33
N ALA A 379 17.04 -2.16 -3.68
CA ALA A 379 17.08 -0.83 -4.30
C ALA A 379 17.90 -0.79 -5.60
N PRO A 380 19.05 -1.48 -5.75
CA PRO A 380 19.76 -1.55 -7.02
C PRO A 380 18.94 -2.15 -8.16
N LEU A 381 18.08 -3.16 -7.90
CA LEU A 381 17.21 -3.77 -8.91
C LEU A 381 16.16 -2.77 -9.42
N ALA A 382 15.62 -1.92 -8.54
CA ALA A 382 14.71 -0.85 -8.95
C ALA A 382 15.43 0.22 -9.80
N THR A 383 16.66 0.55 -9.46
CA THR A 383 17.50 1.46 -10.26
C THR A 383 17.85 0.85 -11.62
N GLU A 384 18.21 -0.42 -11.66
CA GLU A 384 18.51 -1.17 -12.88
C GLU A 384 17.31 -1.20 -13.84
N ALA A 385 16.10 -1.49 -13.32
CA ALA A 385 14.87 -1.47 -14.13
C ALA A 385 14.63 -0.12 -14.84
N ILE A 386 14.91 1.00 -14.16
CA ILE A 386 14.84 2.34 -14.76
C ILE A 386 15.90 2.52 -15.85
N LEU A 387 17.14 2.12 -15.57
CA LEU A 387 18.25 2.27 -16.51
C LEU A 387 18.10 1.41 -17.76
N GLU A 388 17.59 0.20 -17.62
CA GLU A 388 17.27 -0.71 -18.73
C GLU A 388 16.14 -0.17 -19.61
N ALA A 389 15.07 0.35 -18.98
CA ALA A 389 13.99 1.02 -19.71
C ALA A 389 14.44 2.35 -20.35
N GLY A 390 15.49 2.98 -19.84
CA GLY A 390 15.94 4.30 -20.26
C GLY A 390 14.91 5.41 -19.99
N SER A 391 13.95 5.17 -19.08
CA SER A 391 12.78 6.03 -18.86
C SER A 391 12.15 5.77 -17.49
N TYR A 392 11.35 6.73 -17.02
CA TYR A 392 10.43 6.58 -15.88
C TYR A 392 9.24 5.65 -16.20
N ASP A 393 8.94 5.43 -17.46
CA ASP A 393 7.84 4.56 -17.91
C ASP A 393 8.40 3.19 -18.34
N LEU A 394 8.10 2.18 -17.52
CA LEU A 394 8.53 0.80 -17.79
C LEU A 394 7.54 0.05 -18.69
N GLY A 395 6.45 0.68 -19.08
CA GLY A 395 5.37 0.03 -19.81
C GLY A 395 4.65 -1.07 -19.02
N PRO A 396 3.67 -1.74 -19.64
CA PRO A 396 2.97 -2.86 -19.03
C PRO A 396 3.84 -4.12 -18.95
N LYS A 397 3.55 -5.03 -18.01
CA LYS A 397 4.14 -6.38 -17.95
C LYS A 397 3.50 -7.31 -18.97
N GLY A 398 2.18 -7.25 -19.04
CA GLY A 398 1.37 -8.13 -19.89
C GLY A 398 1.13 -7.54 -21.27
N SER A 399 0.49 -8.35 -22.09
CA SER A 399 -0.06 -7.97 -23.40
C SER A 399 -1.48 -8.48 -23.52
N ARG A 400 -2.25 -7.94 -24.46
CA ARG A 400 -3.61 -8.41 -24.69
C ARG A 400 -3.62 -9.80 -25.28
N ILE A 401 -4.31 -10.73 -24.62
CA ILE A 401 -4.52 -12.11 -25.04
C ILE A 401 -6.02 -12.47 -25.09
N GLU A 402 -6.89 -11.65 -24.48
CA GLU A 402 -8.34 -11.81 -24.53
C GLU A 402 -8.92 -11.07 -25.73
N ASP A 403 -9.98 -11.62 -26.34
CA ASP A 403 -10.70 -10.96 -27.44
C ASP A 403 -11.69 -9.92 -26.89
N PRO A 404 -11.56 -8.62 -27.23
CA PRO A 404 -12.52 -7.59 -26.81
C PRO A 404 -13.96 -7.90 -27.20
N ALA A 405 -14.16 -8.64 -28.30
CA ALA A 405 -15.51 -9.02 -28.73
C ALA A 405 -16.22 -9.93 -27.73
N ASP A 406 -15.46 -10.66 -26.90
CA ASP A 406 -15.99 -11.52 -25.85
C ASP A 406 -16.27 -10.78 -24.52
N TRP A 407 -15.89 -9.51 -24.42
CA TRP A 407 -15.96 -8.68 -23.22
C TRP A 407 -16.71 -7.36 -23.44
N THR A 408 -17.75 -7.38 -24.29
CA THR A 408 -18.71 -6.26 -24.39
C THR A 408 -19.49 -6.12 -23.08
N GLU A 409 -20.05 -4.94 -22.79
CA GLU A 409 -20.82 -4.71 -21.55
C GLU A 409 -21.92 -5.76 -21.34
N GLU A 410 -22.66 -6.16 -22.39
CA GLU A 410 -23.69 -7.20 -22.32
C GLU A 410 -23.08 -8.54 -21.89
N ARG A 411 -21.94 -8.94 -22.49
CA ARG A 411 -21.26 -10.19 -22.16
C ARG A 411 -20.64 -10.18 -20.78
N ILE A 412 -20.09 -9.03 -20.33
CA ILE A 412 -19.59 -8.84 -18.97
C ILE A 412 -20.72 -9.13 -17.97
N ARG A 413 -21.88 -8.50 -18.13
CA ARG A 413 -23.03 -8.72 -17.24
C ARG A 413 -23.53 -10.16 -17.27
N GLY A 414 -23.56 -10.79 -18.45
CA GLY A 414 -23.92 -12.19 -18.61
C GLY A 414 -22.96 -13.15 -17.91
N ARG A 415 -21.66 -12.95 -18.05
CA ARG A 415 -20.63 -13.80 -17.42
C ARG A 415 -20.64 -13.64 -15.88
N ALA A 416 -20.74 -12.42 -15.36
CA ALA A 416 -20.76 -12.15 -13.93
C ALA A 416 -21.93 -12.88 -13.22
N SER A 417 -23.06 -13.07 -13.90
CA SER A 417 -24.21 -13.78 -13.33
C SER A 417 -23.96 -15.28 -13.08
N SER A 418 -22.93 -15.86 -13.70
CA SER A 418 -22.56 -17.28 -13.58
C SER A 418 -21.40 -17.54 -12.62
N ILE A 419 -20.77 -16.49 -12.06
CA ILE A 419 -19.68 -16.64 -11.11
C ILE A 419 -20.25 -17.13 -9.78
N GLU A 420 -19.72 -18.24 -9.28
CA GLU A 420 -20.00 -18.69 -7.91
C GLU A 420 -19.29 -17.74 -6.94
N ARG A 421 -20.09 -17.05 -6.13
CA ARG A 421 -19.60 -16.13 -5.10
C ARG A 421 -19.69 -16.82 -3.76
N ASP A 422 -18.61 -16.74 -3.00
CA ASP A 422 -18.74 -16.97 -1.58
C ASP A 422 -19.47 -15.77 -0.96
N ARG A 423 -20.75 -15.96 -0.67
CA ARG A 423 -21.61 -14.96 -0.03
C ARG A 423 -21.35 -15.00 1.48
N GLY A 424 -20.22 -14.47 1.92
CA GLY A 424 -20.02 -14.23 3.33
C GLY A 424 -21.14 -13.40 3.95
N PRO A 425 -21.25 -13.34 5.28
CA PRO A 425 -22.34 -12.65 5.95
C PRO A 425 -22.39 -11.19 5.53
N ALA A 426 -23.59 -10.73 5.15
CA ALA A 426 -23.85 -9.34 4.87
C ALA A 426 -23.53 -8.50 6.13
N GLY A 427 -22.61 -7.57 6.03
CA GLY A 427 -22.23 -6.65 7.07
C GLY A 427 -21.71 -5.36 6.47
N ASP A 428 -22.07 -4.23 7.06
CA ASP A 428 -21.44 -2.95 6.78
C ASP A 428 -20.05 -2.99 7.42
N PHE A 429 -19.01 -3.14 6.60
CA PHE A 429 -17.63 -2.99 7.02
C PHE A 429 -17.19 -1.59 6.64
N GLU A 430 -17.19 -0.66 7.58
CA GLU A 430 -16.49 0.61 7.43
C GLU A 430 -15.00 0.37 7.70
N ASP A 431 -14.15 0.70 6.71
CA ASP A 431 -12.70 0.81 6.84
C ASP A 431 -12.27 1.90 7.85
#